data_4a3fda3dec8197cdffb23526c48455cc
#
_entry.id   4a3fda3dec8197cdffb23526c48455cc
#
_cell.length_a   1.000
_cell.length_b   1.000
_cell.length_c   1.000
_cell.angle_alpha   90.00
_cell.angle_beta   90.00
_cell.angle_gamma   90.00
#
_symmetry.space_group_name_H-M   'P 1'
#
loop_
_entity.id
_entity.type
_entity.pdbx_description
1 polymer ?
#
loop_
_entity_poly.entity_id
_entity_poly.type
_entity_poly.pdbx_seq_one_letter_code
_entity_poly.pdbx_strand_id
1 'polypeptide(L)'
;LNNFRVKGMTGYLSEDSVGAKRLFHIIEHEFGHTLHGNIMYPVDFKTITGSYTTNWYNYTDGQANEKGFISNYAMSGPDDDFVETLSILLVEGQTSFENLLNTISSEEGKTALAQKAATVRDYMRNAWNIDFATLQKQTRTAIERYTK
;
A
#
# COMPACT_ATOMS: atom_id res chain seq x y z
N LEU A 1 13.11 -11.15 0.48
CA LEU A 1 14.03 -10.55 1.50
C LEU A 1 15.51 -10.92 1.29
N ASN A 2 15.83 -11.85 0.36
CA ASN A 2 17.19 -12.39 0.19
C ASN A 2 18.26 -11.36 -0.23
N ASN A 3 17.88 -10.16 -0.64
CA ASN A 3 18.81 -9.09 -1.03
C ASN A 3 18.74 -7.85 -0.13
N PHE A 4 18.02 -7.94 0.97
CA PHE A 4 17.91 -6.84 1.90
C PHE A 4 19.19 -6.78 2.76
N ARG A 5 20.11 -5.88 2.43
CA ARG A 5 21.31 -5.63 3.24
C ARG A 5 20.90 -4.85 4.48
N VAL A 6 20.71 -5.54 5.58
CA VAL A 6 20.52 -4.94 6.92
C VAL A 6 21.77 -4.15 7.37
N LYS A 7 22.95 -4.47 6.80
CA LYS A 7 24.20 -3.79 7.11
C LYS A 7 24.16 -2.34 6.58
N GLY A 8 24.10 -1.41 7.49
CA GLY A 8 24.01 0.01 7.20
C GLY A 8 22.63 0.63 7.43
N MET A 9 21.59 -0.15 7.64
CA MET A 9 20.25 0.39 7.88
C MET A 9 20.11 1.06 9.25
N THR A 10 20.78 0.56 10.27
CA THR A 10 20.72 1.12 11.63
C THR A 10 21.31 2.52 11.74
N GLY A 11 22.28 2.86 10.90
CA GLY A 11 22.84 4.20 10.84
C GLY A 11 22.12 5.14 9.86
N TYR A 12 21.49 4.59 8.83
CA TYR A 12 20.84 5.35 7.76
C TYR A 12 19.36 5.64 8.02
N LEU A 13 18.66 4.84 8.82
CA LEU A 13 17.24 5.03 9.11
C LEU A 13 16.96 6.36 9.82
N SER A 14 17.90 6.86 10.64
CA SER A 14 17.76 8.14 11.33
C SER A 14 18.07 9.35 10.44
N GLU A 15 18.81 9.16 9.34
CA GLU A 15 19.27 10.23 8.45
C GLU A 15 18.55 10.21 7.10
N ASP A 16 17.93 9.09 6.71
CA ASP A 16 17.24 8.89 5.45
C ASP A 16 15.78 8.53 5.68
N SER A 17 14.92 9.56 5.75
CA SER A 17 13.48 9.38 5.90
C SER A 17 12.83 8.65 4.70
N VAL A 18 13.38 8.79 3.50
CA VAL A 18 12.89 8.14 2.29
C VAL A 18 13.23 6.65 2.32
N GLY A 19 14.46 6.31 2.70
CA GLY A 19 14.89 4.92 2.87
C GLY A 19 14.13 4.20 3.98
N ALA A 20 13.86 4.87 5.10
CA ALA A 20 13.05 4.34 6.19
C ALA A 20 11.61 4.04 5.73
N LYS A 21 10.94 4.97 5.07
CA LYS A 21 9.60 4.76 4.52
C LYS A 21 9.56 3.60 3.53
N ARG A 22 10.53 3.53 2.63
CA ARG A 22 10.65 2.43 1.67
C ARG A 22 10.79 1.08 2.36
N LEU A 23 11.57 1.00 3.44
CA LEU A 23 11.69 -0.22 4.23
C LEU A 23 10.38 -0.62 4.85
N PHE A 24 9.68 0.31 5.52
CA PHE A 24 8.38 0.03 6.10
C PHE A 24 7.37 -0.40 5.04
N HIS A 25 7.39 0.26 3.88
CA HIS A 25 6.54 -0.14 2.74
C HIS A 25 6.77 -1.61 2.36
N ILE A 26 8.02 -2.04 2.21
CA ILE A 26 8.34 -3.43 1.87
C ILE A 26 7.88 -4.39 2.98
N ILE A 27 8.11 -4.05 4.24
CA ILE A 27 7.70 -4.88 5.38
C ILE A 27 6.17 -5.04 5.42
N GLU A 28 5.43 -3.95 5.28
CA GLU A 28 3.98 -3.98 5.31
C GLU A 28 3.39 -4.68 4.07
N HIS A 29 4.04 -4.57 2.92
CA HIS A 29 3.69 -5.31 1.70
C HIS A 29 3.81 -6.83 1.93
N GLU A 30 4.96 -7.31 2.39
CA GLU A 30 5.19 -8.73 2.67
C GLU A 30 4.29 -9.26 3.82
N PHE A 31 4.04 -8.41 4.82
CA PHE A 31 3.08 -8.73 5.86
C PHE A 31 1.66 -8.89 5.30
N GLY A 32 1.25 -8.03 4.38
CA GLY A 32 0.00 -8.15 3.65
C GLY A 32 -0.16 -9.50 2.96
N HIS A 33 0.88 -10.01 2.30
CA HIS A 33 0.88 -11.35 1.70
C HIS A 33 0.70 -12.46 2.75
N THR A 34 1.31 -12.30 3.91
CA THR A 34 1.13 -13.23 5.03
C THR A 34 -0.32 -13.23 5.52
N LEU A 35 -0.94 -12.06 5.64
CA LEU A 35 -2.33 -11.94 6.06
C LEU A 35 -3.28 -12.64 5.09
N HIS A 36 -3.25 -12.28 3.81
CA HIS A 36 -4.19 -12.88 2.84
C HIS A 36 -3.89 -14.34 2.50
N GLY A 37 -2.66 -14.80 2.73
CA GLY A 37 -2.31 -16.20 2.65
C GLY A 37 -2.97 -17.06 3.74
N ASN A 38 -3.36 -16.47 4.88
CA ASN A 38 -4.08 -17.14 5.96
C ASN A 38 -5.60 -16.93 5.85
N ILE A 39 -6.05 -15.70 5.63
CA ILE A 39 -7.46 -15.36 5.43
C ILE A 39 -7.56 -14.50 4.17
N MET A 40 -8.12 -15.04 3.11
CA MET A 40 -8.19 -14.38 1.81
C MET A 40 -9.05 -13.10 1.89
N TYR A 41 -8.62 -12.05 1.22
CA TYR A 41 -9.40 -10.83 1.06
C TYR A 41 -10.65 -11.09 0.20
N PRO A 42 -11.68 -10.21 0.26
CA PRO A 42 -12.92 -10.39 -0.50
C PRO A 42 -12.66 -10.54 -2.01
N VAL A 43 -13.29 -11.55 -2.63
CA VAL A 43 -13.10 -11.85 -4.06
C VAL A 43 -13.44 -10.68 -4.98
N ASP A 44 -14.38 -9.83 -4.56
CA ASP A 44 -14.81 -8.65 -5.31
C ASP A 44 -13.71 -7.61 -5.49
N PHE A 45 -12.68 -7.62 -4.63
CA PHE A 45 -11.51 -6.74 -4.80
C PHE A 45 -10.89 -6.86 -6.20
N LYS A 46 -10.82 -8.08 -6.73
CA LYS A 46 -10.22 -8.38 -8.04
C LYS A 46 -10.99 -7.76 -9.22
N THR A 47 -12.23 -7.36 -9.00
CA THR A 47 -13.12 -6.84 -10.04
C THR A 47 -13.32 -5.32 -9.95
N ILE A 48 -12.76 -4.66 -8.95
CA ILE A 48 -12.85 -3.19 -8.80
C ILE A 48 -12.17 -2.49 -9.98
N THR A 49 -11.01 -3.01 -10.41
CA THR A 49 -10.33 -2.60 -11.63
C THR A 49 -10.05 -3.83 -12.49
N GLY A 50 -10.38 -3.80 -13.76
CA GLY A 50 -10.35 -5.02 -14.57
C GLY A 50 -9.06 -5.32 -15.34
N SER A 51 -7.99 -4.52 -15.21
CA SER A 51 -6.89 -4.56 -16.18
C SER A 51 -5.51 -4.70 -15.53
N TYR A 52 -5.24 -5.85 -14.94
CA TYR A 52 -3.88 -6.20 -14.53
C TYR A 52 -3.00 -6.48 -15.75
N THR A 53 -1.69 -6.18 -15.65
CA THR A 53 -0.75 -6.33 -16.75
C THR A 53 0.64 -6.75 -16.28
N THR A 54 1.25 -7.66 -17.00
CA THR A 54 2.66 -8.04 -16.77
C THR A 54 3.64 -6.94 -17.15
N ASN A 55 3.20 -5.94 -17.94
CA ASN A 55 4.02 -4.82 -18.40
C ASN A 55 3.84 -3.56 -17.53
N TRP A 56 3.50 -3.73 -16.24
CA TRP A 56 3.26 -2.65 -15.28
C TRP A 56 4.42 -1.62 -15.21
N TYR A 57 5.65 -2.07 -15.40
CA TYR A 57 6.86 -1.23 -15.38
C TYR A 57 6.92 -0.19 -16.51
N ASN A 58 6.06 -0.30 -17.53
CA ASN A 58 5.91 0.72 -18.57
C ASN A 58 5.02 1.89 -18.16
N TYR A 59 4.39 1.82 -16.98
CA TYR A 59 3.54 2.87 -16.44
C TYR A 59 4.24 3.61 -15.31
N THR A 60 3.98 4.91 -15.20
CA THR A 60 4.27 5.68 -13.99
C THR A 60 3.18 5.46 -12.95
N ASP A 61 3.48 5.77 -11.67
CA ASP A 61 2.46 5.71 -10.62
C ASP A 61 1.26 6.62 -10.95
N GLY A 62 1.50 7.83 -11.48
CA GLY A 62 0.42 8.74 -11.89
C GLY A 62 -0.49 8.13 -12.96
N GLN A 63 0.07 7.42 -13.94
CA GLN A 63 -0.73 6.71 -14.96
C GLN A 63 -1.50 5.52 -14.37
N ALA A 64 -0.93 4.83 -13.38
CA ALA A 64 -1.60 3.77 -12.66
C ALA A 64 -2.74 4.32 -11.79
N ASN A 65 -2.52 5.46 -11.13
CA ASN A 65 -3.54 6.13 -10.32
C ASN A 65 -4.78 6.51 -11.15
N GLU A 66 -4.59 7.05 -12.36
CA GLU A 66 -5.71 7.35 -13.29
C GLU A 66 -6.52 6.10 -13.67
N LYS A 67 -5.95 4.91 -13.53
CA LYS A 67 -6.59 3.61 -13.79
C LYS A 67 -7.13 2.93 -12.52
N GLY A 68 -7.03 3.58 -11.36
CA GLY A 68 -7.51 3.05 -10.09
C GLY A 68 -6.55 2.08 -9.39
N PHE A 69 -5.25 2.17 -9.67
CA PHE A 69 -4.20 1.46 -8.95
C PHE A 69 -3.37 2.43 -8.11
N ILE A 70 -3.00 2.03 -6.90
CA ILE A 70 -2.28 2.92 -5.97
C ILE A 70 -0.83 3.18 -6.38
N SER A 71 -0.23 2.23 -7.11
CA SER A 71 1.10 2.31 -7.71
C SER A 71 1.12 1.58 -9.05
N ASN A 72 2.15 1.77 -9.85
CA ASN A 72 2.32 0.99 -11.07
C ASN A 72 2.53 -0.50 -10.78
N TYR A 73 3.20 -0.84 -9.67
CA TYR A 73 3.41 -2.23 -9.26
C TYR A 73 2.08 -2.93 -8.88
N ALA A 74 1.12 -2.21 -8.31
CA ALA A 74 -0.22 -2.73 -8.05
C ALA A 74 -0.93 -3.27 -9.31
N MET A 75 -0.52 -2.84 -10.50
CA MET A 75 -1.06 -3.33 -11.77
C MET A 75 -0.58 -4.76 -12.12
N SER A 76 0.41 -5.31 -11.41
CA SER A 76 1.00 -6.63 -11.70
C SER A 76 0.04 -7.79 -11.48
N GLY A 77 -0.82 -7.67 -10.48
CA GLY A 77 -1.79 -8.70 -10.14
C GLY A 77 -2.67 -8.31 -8.95
N PRO A 78 -3.78 -9.02 -8.73
CA PRO A 78 -4.73 -8.65 -7.67
C PRO A 78 -4.16 -8.80 -6.26
N ASP A 79 -3.25 -9.74 -6.03
CA ASP A 79 -2.63 -9.94 -4.73
C ASP A 79 -1.64 -8.80 -4.42
N ASP A 80 -0.82 -8.40 -5.39
CA ASP A 80 0.06 -7.24 -5.27
C ASP A 80 -0.73 -5.93 -5.12
N ASP A 81 -1.83 -5.77 -5.86
CA ASP A 81 -2.71 -4.61 -5.74
C ASP A 81 -3.29 -4.46 -4.32
N PHE A 82 -3.73 -5.58 -3.74
CA PHE A 82 -4.26 -5.59 -2.39
C PHE A 82 -3.20 -5.17 -1.36
N VAL A 83 -2.02 -5.79 -1.40
CA VAL A 83 -0.95 -5.50 -0.43
C VAL A 83 -0.26 -4.17 -0.66
N GLU A 84 -0.15 -3.70 -1.90
CA GLU A 84 0.31 -2.33 -2.22
C GLU A 84 -0.65 -1.30 -1.63
N THR A 85 -1.95 -1.49 -1.80
CA THR A 85 -2.96 -0.61 -1.21
C THR A 85 -2.85 -0.60 0.32
N LEU A 86 -2.72 -1.76 0.96
CA LEU A 86 -2.53 -1.88 2.41
C LEU A 86 -1.27 -1.14 2.87
N SER A 87 -0.13 -1.45 2.28
CA SER A 87 1.17 -0.92 2.71
C SER A 87 1.28 0.60 2.51
N ILE A 88 0.84 1.12 1.39
CA ILE A 88 0.87 2.56 1.12
C ILE A 88 -0.07 3.33 2.07
N LEU A 89 -1.27 2.82 2.33
CA LEU A 89 -2.17 3.42 3.31
C LEU A 89 -1.56 3.47 4.72
N LEU A 90 -0.85 2.42 5.14
CA LEU A 90 -0.20 2.38 6.45
C LEU A 90 0.99 3.34 6.54
N VAL A 91 1.84 3.35 5.53
CA VAL A 91 3.10 4.10 5.53
C VAL A 91 2.90 5.59 5.25
N GLU A 92 2.10 5.94 4.26
CA GLU A 92 1.88 7.34 3.86
C GLU A 92 0.77 8.03 4.66
N GLY A 93 -0.19 7.29 5.15
CA GLY A 93 -1.26 7.77 6.00
C GLY A 93 -2.46 8.32 5.22
N GLN A 94 -3.52 8.62 5.98
CA GLN A 94 -4.82 9.01 5.43
C GLN A 94 -4.76 10.34 4.63
N THR A 95 -4.09 11.34 5.16
CA THR A 95 -3.98 12.66 4.50
C THR A 95 -3.26 12.56 3.16
N SER A 96 -2.19 11.77 3.08
CA SER A 96 -1.47 11.53 1.82
C SER A 96 -2.34 10.81 0.80
N PHE A 97 -3.13 9.85 1.24
CA PHE A 97 -4.09 9.17 0.38
C PHE A 97 -5.20 10.10 -0.15
N GLU A 98 -5.75 10.96 0.70
CA GLU A 98 -6.74 11.96 0.29
C GLU A 98 -6.15 12.96 -0.72
N ASN A 99 -4.92 13.41 -0.49
CA ASN A 99 -4.20 14.26 -1.43
C ASN A 99 -3.99 13.54 -2.77
N LEU A 100 -3.61 12.25 -2.76
CA LEU A 100 -3.48 11.45 -3.97
C LEU A 100 -4.80 11.41 -4.75
N LEU A 101 -5.93 11.12 -4.09
CA LEU A 101 -7.24 11.10 -4.74
C LEU A 101 -7.59 12.44 -5.40
N ASN A 102 -7.15 13.56 -4.81
CA ASN A 102 -7.37 14.90 -5.38
C ASN A 102 -6.51 15.19 -6.62
N THR A 103 -5.45 14.44 -6.85
CA THR A 103 -4.60 14.58 -8.06
C THR A 103 -5.13 13.79 -9.26
N ILE A 104 -6.01 12.81 -9.03
CA ILE A 104 -6.55 11.94 -10.06
C ILE A 104 -7.65 12.66 -10.84
N SER A 105 -7.52 12.71 -12.16
CA SER A 105 -8.50 13.34 -13.05
C SER A 105 -9.65 12.40 -13.41
N SER A 106 -9.37 11.10 -13.49
CA SER A 106 -10.36 10.05 -13.78
C SER A 106 -11.28 9.81 -12.58
N GLU A 107 -12.57 10.11 -12.73
CA GLU A 107 -13.55 9.79 -11.67
C GLU A 107 -13.67 8.28 -11.43
N GLU A 108 -13.50 7.46 -12.49
CA GLU A 108 -13.46 5.99 -12.36
C GLU A 108 -12.24 5.55 -11.56
N GLY A 109 -11.06 6.08 -11.87
CA GLY A 109 -9.82 5.78 -11.14
C GLY A 109 -9.89 6.18 -9.67
N LYS A 110 -10.41 7.39 -9.40
CA LYS A 110 -10.64 7.90 -8.05
C LYS A 110 -11.59 7.01 -7.24
N THR A 111 -12.73 6.66 -7.85
CA THR A 111 -13.74 5.78 -7.22
C THR A 111 -13.18 4.40 -6.94
N ALA A 112 -12.45 3.81 -7.89
CA ALA A 112 -11.84 2.50 -7.73
C ALA A 112 -10.81 2.48 -6.58
N LEU A 113 -9.93 3.48 -6.51
CA LEU A 113 -8.96 3.59 -5.41
C LEU A 113 -9.64 3.79 -4.05
N ALA A 114 -10.66 4.63 -3.98
CA ALA A 114 -11.43 4.81 -2.74
C ALA A 114 -12.11 3.51 -2.29
N GLN A 115 -12.67 2.74 -3.23
CA GLN A 115 -13.31 1.45 -2.96
C GLN A 115 -12.27 0.41 -2.50
N LYS A 116 -11.11 0.32 -3.15
CA LYS A 116 -10.01 -0.56 -2.72
C LYS A 116 -9.55 -0.24 -1.31
N ALA A 117 -9.34 1.03 -1.00
CA ALA A 117 -8.96 1.47 0.34
C ALA A 117 -10.00 1.11 1.40
N ALA A 118 -11.29 1.25 1.09
CA ALA A 118 -12.37 0.83 1.99
C ALA A 118 -12.36 -0.69 2.20
N THR A 119 -12.20 -1.46 1.13
CA THR A 119 -12.12 -2.93 1.20
C THR A 119 -10.95 -3.41 2.06
N VAL A 120 -9.78 -2.79 1.94
CA VAL A 120 -8.62 -3.10 2.78
C VAL A 120 -8.92 -2.83 4.26
N ARG A 121 -9.50 -1.67 4.60
CA ARG A 121 -9.86 -1.34 5.99
C ARG A 121 -10.88 -2.30 6.56
N ASP A 122 -11.90 -2.66 5.78
CA ASP A 122 -12.94 -3.61 6.19
C ASP A 122 -12.37 -5.02 6.36
N TYR A 123 -11.45 -5.45 5.50
CA TYR A 123 -10.74 -6.71 5.66
C TYR A 123 -9.94 -6.77 6.96
N MET A 124 -9.17 -5.73 7.29
CA MET A 124 -8.41 -5.68 8.53
C MET A 124 -9.32 -5.78 9.76
N ARG A 125 -10.45 -5.09 9.73
CA ARG A 125 -11.44 -5.14 10.81
C ARG A 125 -12.14 -6.51 10.89
N ASN A 126 -12.65 -7.02 9.77
CA ASN A 126 -13.54 -8.18 9.76
C ASN A 126 -12.79 -9.51 9.87
N ALA A 127 -11.63 -9.64 9.20
CA ALA A 127 -10.83 -10.86 9.23
C ALA A 127 -9.89 -10.92 10.44
N TRP A 128 -9.36 -9.77 10.87
CA TRP A 128 -8.29 -9.72 11.88
C TRP A 128 -8.66 -8.99 13.16
N ASN A 129 -9.85 -8.41 13.24
CA ASN A 129 -10.30 -7.56 14.35
C ASN A 129 -9.31 -6.42 14.66
N ILE A 130 -8.71 -5.86 13.62
CA ILE A 130 -7.75 -4.76 13.72
C ILE A 130 -8.42 -3.47 13.29
N ASP A 131 -8.40 -2.47 14.17
CA ASP A 131 -8.75 -1.09 13.81
C ASP A 131 -7.66 -0.47 12.96
N PHE A 132 -7.98 -0.23 11.69
CA PHE A 132 -7.01 0.24 10.70
C PHE A 132 -6.41 1.61 11.06
N ALA A 133 -7.22 2.53 11.59
CA ALA A 133 -6.73 3.86 11.99
C ALA A 133 -5.70 3.77 13.12
N THR A 134 -5.92 2.89 14.08
CA THR A 134 -4.96 2.62 15.16
C THR A 134 -3.68 2.01 14.62
N LEU A 135 -3.76 1.01 13.75
CA LEU A 135 -2.59 0.40 13.12
C LEU A 135 -1.79 1.43 12.31
N GLN A 136 -2.47 2.22 11.48
CA GLN A 136 -1.86 3.29 10.69
C GLN A 136 -1.11 4.30 11.58
N LYS A 137 -1.72 4.73 12.68
CA LYS A 137 -1.09 5.63 13.64
C LYS A 137 0.16 5.01 14.28
N GLN A 138 0.11 3.73 14.64
CA GLN A 138 1.26 3.01 15.22
C GLN A 138 2.40 2.88 14.20
N THR A 139 2.10 2.49 12.96
CA THR A 139 3.07 2.42 11.87
C THR A 139 3.74 3.77 11.63
N ARG A 140 2.95 4.84 11.53
CA ARG A 140 3.47 6.21 11.37
C ARG A 140 4.36 6.64 12.52
N THR A 141 3.96 6.38 13.76
CA THR A 141 4.77 6.68 14.94
C THR A 141 6.08 5.89 14.94
N ALA A 142 6.06 4.62 14.50
CA ALA A 142 7.28 3.84 14.36
C ALA A 142 8.22 4.44 13.30
N ILE A 143 7.70 4.79 12.13
CA ILE A 143 8.48 5.46 11.07
C ILE A 143 9.13 6.74 11.60
N GLU A 144 8.38 7.60 12.27
CA GLU A 144 8.88 8.86 12.82
C GLU A 144 10.03 8.68 13.82
N ARG A 145 10.03 7.59 14.59
CA ARG A 145 11.14 7.26 15.52
C ARG A 145 12.45 6.99 14.81
N TYR A 146 12.37 6.46 13.59
CA TYR A 146 13.55 6.10 12.79
C TYR A 146 13.95 7.17 11.78
N THR A 147 13.17 8.24 11.65
CA THR A 147 13.40 9.33 10.69
C THR A 147 13.76 10.67 11.36
N LYS A 148 13.95 10.64 12.68
CA LYS A 148 14.45 11.80 13.45
C LYS A 148 15.99 11.79 13.45
#